data_35ee4e8c5a4dc4ef29eb3f4e24510b16
#
_entry.id   35ee4e8c5a4dc4ef29eb3f4e24510b16
#
_cell.length_a   1.000
_cell.length_b   1.000
_cell.length_c   1.000
_cell.angle_alpha   90.00
_cell.angle_beta   90.00
_cell.angle_gamma   90.00
#
_symmetry.space_group_name_H-M   'P 1'
#
loop_
_entity.id
_entity.type
_entity.pdbx_description
1 polymer ?
#
loop_
_entity_poly.entity_id
_entity_poly.type
_entity_poly.pdbx_seq_one_letter_code
_entity_poly.pdbx_strand_id
1 'polypeptide(L)'
;MAVALAGQLREGTKKSHTMAENTGFVACFLKGVVEKKSYRKLISDLYFVYEAMEEEIERLVNEEHPVIKPIGFKSLFRKETLVNDLKFYFGENWKNEINISHSAKEYVERIREVAKNSPELLVGHHYTRYIGDLSGGQILKRIAKKALNLQGNDGLNFYEFELIADEKKFKEEYSLTLNQLPINQK
;
A
#
# COMPACT_ATOMS: atom_id res chain seq x y z
N MET A 1 19.21 -21.45 13.17
CA MET A 1 19.15 -19.98 13.26
C MET A 1 17.73 -19.56 12.87
N ALA A 2 17.05 -18.78 13.70
CA ALA A 2 15.72 -18.27 13.38
C ALA A 2 15.81 -17.38 12.14
N VAL A 3 14.89 -17.54 11.19
CA VAL A 3 14.83 -16.68 10.00
C VAL A 3 14.40 -15.28 10.44
N ALA A 4 15.13 -14.25 10.03
CA ALA A 4 14.83 -12.87 10.37
C ALA A 4 13.42 -12.46 9.87
N LEU A 5 12.73 -11.57 10.58
CA LEU A 5 11.33 -11.21 10.32
C LEU A 5 11.08 -10.77 8.87
N ALA A 6 11.98 -9.96 8.29
CA ALA A 6 11.87 -9.55 6.89
C ALA A 6 11.85 -10.75 5.92
N GLY A 7 12.65 -11.78 6.20
CA GLY A 7 12.66 -13.02 5.43
C GLY A 7 11.36 -13.82 5.61
N GLN A 8 10.85 -13.89 6.83
CA GLN A 8 9.57 -14.57 7.12
C GLN A 8 8.39 -13.90 6.41
N LEU A 9 8.31 -12.58 6.43
CA LEU A 9 7.27 -11.82 5.73
C LEU A 9 7.35 -12.06 4.21
N ARG A 10 8.56 -12.03 3.65
CA ARG A 10 8.77 -12.29 2.22
C ARG A 10 8.30 -13.68 1.82
N GLU A 11 8.68 -14.70 2.57
CA GLU A 11 8.27 -16.08 2.27
C GLU A 11 6.78 -16.31 2.53
N GLY A 12 6.26 -15.80 3.66
CA GLY A 12 4.87 -15.97 4.06
C GLY A 12 3.87 -15.29 3.12
N THR A 13 4.26 -14.22 2.42
CA THR A 13 3.37 -13.49 1.51
C THR A 13 3.40 -13.99 0.07
N LYS A 14 4.35 -14.86 -0.31
CA LYS A 14 4.49 -15.36 -1.70
C LYS A 14 3.22 -15.99 -2.26
N LYS A 15 2.57 -16.86 -1.51
CA LYS A 15 1.35 -17.54 -1.97
C LYS A 15 0.23 -16.53 -2.20
N SER A 16 0.00 -15.64 -1.26
CA SER A 16 -1.03 -14.58 -1.37
C SER A 16 -0.74 -13.64 -2.53
N HIS A 17 0.52 -13.29 -2.76
CA HIS A 17 0.95 -12.46 -3.88
C HIS A 17 0.61 -13.14 -5.22
N THR A 18 0.98 -14.42 -5.40
CA THR A 18 0.64 -15.19 -6.60
C THR A 18 -0.88 -15.31 -6.79
N MET A 19 -1.63 -15.51 -5.71
CA MET A 19 -3.09 -15.56 -5.79
C MET A 19 -3.67 -14.21 -6.25
N ALA A 20 -3.16 -13.09 -5.74
CA ALA A 20 -3.59 -11.75 -6.14
C ALA A 20 -3.31 -11.47 -7.63
N GLU A 21 -2.13 -11.83 -8.11
CA GLU A 21 -1.75 -11.68 -9.53
C GLU A 21 -2.66 -12.47 -10.48
N ASN A 22 -3.20 -13.59 -10.02
CA ASN A 22 -4.10 -14.46 -10.80
C ASN A 22 -5.58 -14.05 -10.70
N THR A 23 -5.92 -12.98 -9.97
CA THR A 23 -7.29 -12.46 -10.01
C THR A 23 -7.59 -11.83 -11.37
N GLY A 24 -8.85 -11.92 -11.82
CA GLY A 24 -9.21 -11.46 -13.16
C GLY A 24 -8.79 -10.02 -13.47
N PHE A 25 -8.99 -9.10 -12.51
CA PHE A 25 -8.59 -7.70 -12.67
C PHE A 25 -7.07 -7.54 -12.79
N VAL A 26 -6.30 -8.11 -11.87
CA VAL A 26 -4.83 -7.95 -11.85
C VAL A 26 -4.20 -8.64 -13.06
N ALA A 27 -4.69 -9.82 -13.44
CA ALA A 27 -4.23 -10.52 -14.64
C ALA A 27 -4.48 -9.71 -15.92
N CYS A 28 -5.64 -9.05 -16.06
CA CYS A 28 -5.92 -8.12 -17.16
C CYS A 28 -5.02 -6.89 -17.09
N PHE A 29 -4.85 -6.31 -15.90
CA PHE A 29 -3.99 -5.15 -15.69
C PHE A 29 -2.56 -5.43 -16.16
N LEU A 30 -1.97 -6.55 -15.72
CA LEU A 30 -0.61 -6.95 -16.10
C LEU A 30 -0.44 -7.19 -17.60
N LYS A 31 -1.51 -7.57 -18.30
CA LYS A 31 -1.55 -7.68 -19.77
C LYS A 31 -1.77 -6.35 -20.49
N GLY A 32 -1.89 -5.25 -19.76
CA GLY A 32 -2.15 -3.91 -20.33
C GLY A 32 -3.61 -3.66 -20.72
N VAL A 33 -4.53 -4.48 -20.24
CA VAL A 33 -5.98 -4.30 -20.43
C VAL A 33 -6.53 -3.62 -19.18
N VAL A 34 -6.59 -2.29 -19.21
CA VAL A 34 -7.03 -1.48 -18.06
C VAL A 34 -8.09 -0.48 -18.55
N GLU A 35 -9.32 -0.65 -18.09
CA GLU A 35 -10.38 0.32 -18.33
C GLU A 35 -10.30 1.46 -17.33
N LYS A 36 -10.48 2.70 -17.80
CA LYS A 36 -10.47 3.90 -16.93
C LYS A 36 -11.45 3.79 -15.77
N LYS A 37 -12.65 3.24 -15.99
CA LYS A 37 -13.65 3.04 -14.94
C LYS A 37 -13.14 2.09 -13.84
N SER A 38 -12.54 0.97 -14.23
CA SER A 38 -11.98 -0.02 -13.30
C SER A 38 -10.78 0.53 -12.54
N TYR A 39 -9.92 1.31 -13.20
CA TYR A 39 -8.80 1.98 -12.56
C TYR A 39 -9.25 3.04 -11.55
N ARG A 40 -10.23 3.88 -11.92
CA ARG A 40 -10.84 4.85 -11.00
C ARG A 40 -11.39 4.19 -9.75
N LYS A 41 -12.04 3.02 -9.89
CA LYS A 41 -12.54 2.24 -8.76
C LYS A 41 -11.40 1.72 -7.88
N LEU A 42 -10.33 1.21 -8.48
CA LEU A 42 -9.14 0.75 -7.75
C LEU A 42 -8.55 1.86 -6.89
N ILE A 43 -8.26 3.03 -7.45
CA ILE A 43 -7.67 4.14 -6.68
C ILE A 43 -8.62 4.68 -5.61
N SER A 44 -9.94 4.62 -5.84
CA SER A 44 -10.95 4.96 -4.83
C SER A 44 -10.89 3.99 -3.63
N ASP A 45 -10.84 2.70 -3.89
CA ASP A 45 -10.73 1.69 -2.84
C ASP A 45 -9.38 1.79 -2.11
N LEU A 46 -8.28 2.03 -2.84
CA LEU A 46 -6.96 2.24 -2.24
C LEU A 46 -6.95 3.46 -1.32
N TYR A 47 -7.62 4.55 -1.68
CA TYR A 47 -7.70 5.74 -0.82
C TYR A 47 -8.25 5.38 0.57
N PHE A 48 -9.38 4.69 0.65
CA PHE A 48 -9.96 4.29 1.93
C PHE A 48 -9.06 3.36 2.74
N VAL A 49 -8.38 2.45 2.06
CA VAL A 49 -7.45 1.50 2.70
C VAL A 49 -6.23 2.23 3.27
N TYR A 50 -5.59 3.12 2.49
CA TYR A 50 -4.42 3.86 2.95
C TYR A 50 -4.77 4.93 3.98
N GLU A 51 -5.92 5.60 3.85
CA GLU A 51 -6.42 6.52 4.87
C GLU A 51 -6.52 5.81 6.22
N ALA A 52 -7.22 4.67 6.29
CA ALA A 52 -7.37 3.92 7.53
C ALA A 52 -6.02 3.42 8.08
N MET A 53 -5.14 2.92 7.23
CA MET A 53 -3.84 2.40 7.66
C MET A 53 -2.93 3.52 8.18
N GLU A 54 -2.89 4.65 7.51
CA GLU A 54 -2.06 5.80 7.89
C GLU A 54 -2.57 6.46 9.18
N GLU A 55 -3.89 6.57 9.36
CA GLU A 55 -4.50 7.03 10.63
C GLU A 55 -4.07 6.15 11.80
N GLU A 56 -4.13 4.83 11.64
CA GLU A 56 -3.76 3.90 12.71
C GLU A 56 -2.25 3.87 12.97
N ILE A 57 -1.43 3.96 11.92
CA ILE A 57 0.03 4.07 12.07
C ILE A 57 0.39 5.35 12.81
N GLU A 58 -0.17 6.51 12.41
CA GLU A 58 0.11 7.79 13.07
C GLU A 58 -0.34 7.79 14.55
N ARG A 59 -1.52 7.22 14.84
CA ARG A 59 -1.98 7.05 16.21
C ARG A 59 -0.98 6.25 17.04
N LEU A 60 -0.58 5.07 16.55
CA LEU A 60 0.34 4.18 17.26
C LEU A 60 1.76 4.77 17.38
N VAL A 61 2.21 5.54 16.39
CA VAL A 61 3.48 6.28 16.45
C VAL A 61 3.41 7.35 17.56
N ASN A 62 2.32 8.10 17.65
CA ASN A 62 2.10 9.12 18.68
C ASN A 62 1.99 8.50 20.08
N GLU A 63 1.44 7.29 20.19
CA GLU A 63 1.39 6.50 21.41
C GLU A 63 2.72 5.80 21.75
N GLU A 64 3.79 6.08 21.00
CA GLU A 64 5.13 5.48 21.21
C GLU A 64 5.13 3.94 21.12
N HIS A 65 4.21 3.34 20.33
CA HIS A 65 4.11 1.88 20.26
C HIS A 65 5.43 1.23 19.79
N PRO A 66 6.03 0.31 20.57
CA PRO A 66 7.42 -0.13 20.37
C PRO A 66 7.66 -0.86 19.04
N VAL A 67 6.63 -1.46 18.46
CA VAL A 67 6.72 -2.18 17.17
C VAL A 67 6.39 -1.27 15.97
N ILE A 68 5.38 -0.40 16.11
CA ILE A 68 4.90 0.40 14.96
C ILE A 68 5.70 1.69 14.80
N LYS A 69 6.13 2.33 15.89
CA LYS A 69 6.91 3.58 15.80
C LYS A 69 8.16 3.45 14.92
N PRO A 70 8.99 2.39 15.02
CA PRO A 70 10.18 2.25 14.18
C PRO A 70 9.89 2.14 12.67
N ILE A 71 8.72 1.63 12.29
CA ILE A 71 8.33 1.46 10.88
C ILE A 71 7.39 2.56 10.36
N GLY A 72 7.06 3.56 11.18
CA GLY A 72 6.16 4.66 10.81
C GLY A 72 6.78 5.65 9.81
N PHE A 73 7.33 5.16 8.70
CA PHE A 73 7.98 5.97 7.66
C PHE A 73 6.96 6.78 6.86
N LYS A 74 6.85 8.07 7.14
CA LYS A 74 5.96 9.00 6.40
C LYS A 74 6.28 9.08 4.90
N SER A 75 7.51 8.79 4.51
CA SER A 75 7.91 8.73 3.10
C SER A 75 7.19 7.63 2.29
N LEU A 76 6.62 6.64 2.98
CA LEU A 76 5.80 5.59 2.37
C LEU A 76 4.32 5.98 2.23
N PHE A 77 3.83 7.00 2.92
CA PHE A 77 2.40 7.32 2.96
C PHE A 77 1.86 7.67 1.57
N ARG A 78 0.67 7.16 1.26
CA ARG A 78 0.04 7.24 -0.08
C ARG A 78 -1.27 8.02 -0.10
N LYS A 79 -1.84 8.38 1.04
CA LYS A 79 -3.13 9.09 1.11
C LYS A 79 -3.12 10.36 0.26
N GLU A 80 -2.13 11.22 0.44
CA GLU A 80 -2.06 12.49 -0.28
C GLU A 80 -1.84 12.31 -1.79
N THR A 81 -1.01 11.37 -2.19
CA THR A 81 -0.81 11.05 -3.61
C THR A 81 -2.08 10.49 -4.25
N LEU A 82 -2.84 9.67 -3.51
CA LEU A 82 -4.15 9.18 -3.94
C LEU A 82 -5.18 10.30 -4.05
N VAL A 83 -5.18 11.29 -3.14
CA VAL A 83 -6.03 12.48 -3.25
C VAL A 83 -5.75 13.24 -4.55
N ASN A 84 -4.48 13.39 -4.94
CA ASN A 84 -4.12 14.03 -6.20
C ASN A 84 -4.66 13.24 -7.40
N ASP A 85 -4.54 11.91 -7.39
CA ASP A 85 -5.09 11.06 -8.44
C ASP A 85 -6.61 11.10 -8.48
N LEU A 86 -7.29 11.11 -7.33
CA LEU A 86 -8.74 11.24 -7.25
C LEU A 86 -9.22 12.58 -7.81
N LYS A 87 -8.55 13.68 -7.50
CA LYS A 87 -8.84 14.99 -8.09
C LYS A 87 -8.68 14.98 -9.61
N PHE A 88 -7.63 14.35 -10.13
CA PHE A 88 -7.42 14.21 -11.57
C PHE A 88 -8.57 13.46 -12.25
N TYR A 89 -9.05 12.37 -11.65
CA TYR A 89 -10.08 11.52 -12.27
C TYR A 89 -11.51 11.98 -12.03
N PHE A 90 -11.79 12.66 -10.92
CA PHE A 90 -13.15 12.99 -10.46
C PHE A 90 -13.37 14.50 -10.27
N GLY A 91 -12.30 15.33 -10.32
CA GLY A 91 -12.36 16.76 -10.03
C GLY A 91 -12.34 17.08 -8.53
N GLU A 92 -12.49 18.36 -8.20
CA GLU A 92 -12.38 18.83 -6.82
C GLU A 92 -13.44 18.24 -5.86
N ASN A 93 -14.59 17.88 -6.40
CA ASN A 93 -15.69 17.27 -5.62
C ASN A 93 -15.59 15.74 -5.51
N TRP A 94 -14.41 15.15 -5.77
CA TRP A 94 -14.17 13.71 -5.81
C TRP A 94 -14.73 12.93 -4.62
N LYS A 95 -14.78 13.53 -3.43
CA LYS A 95 -15.32 12.86 -2.23
C LYS A 95 -16.78 12.45 -2.37
N ASN A 96 -17.57 13.19 -3.16
CA ASN A 96 -18.97 12.89 -3.42
C ASN A 96 -19.16 11.86 -4.55
N GLU A 97 -18.09 11.60 -5.31
CA GLU A 97 -18.11 10.73 -6.49
C GLU A 97 -17.62 9.30 -6.18
N ILE A 98 -16.94 9.10 -5.07
CA ILE A 98 -16.37 7.80 -4.72
C ILE A 98 -17.18 7.12 -3.61
N ASN A 99 -17.25 5.78 -3.72
CA ASN A 99 -17.82 4.94 -2.68
C ASN A 99 -16.89 3.75 -2.46
N ILE A 100 -16.70 3.39 -1.20
CA ILE A 100 -15.91 2.23 -0.82
C ILE A 100 -16.61 0.94 -1.29
N SER A 101 -15.87 0.02 -1.88
CA SER A 101 -16.39 -1.30 -2.19
C SER A 101 -16.55 -2.17 -0.94
N HIS A 102 -17.33 -3.22 -1.05
CA HIS A 102 -17.51 -4.18 0.05
C HIS A 102 -16.16 -4.78 0.50
N SER A 103 -15.34 -5.25 -0.44
CA SER A 103 -14.03 -5.83 -0.13
C SER A 103 -13.04 -4.83 0.49
N ALA A 104 -13.04 -3.58 0.02
CA ALA A 104 -12.22 -2.53 0.63
C ALA A 104 -12.70 -2.20 2.04
N LYS A 105 -14.01 -2.17 2.27
CA LYS A 105 -14.60 -1.95 3.60
C LYS A 105 -14.19 -3.05 4.58
N GLU A 106 -14.31 -4.31 4.19
CA GLU A 106 -13.86 -5.45 5.01
C GLU A 106 -12.36 -5.32 5.35
N TYR A 107 -11.54 -4.88 4.39
CA TYR A 107 -10.11 -4.71 4.63
C TYR A 107 -9.82 -3.54 5.56
N VAL A 108 -10.52 -2.42 5.43
CA VAL A 108 -10.45 -1.27 6.36
C VAL A 108 -10.85 -1.70 7.78
N GLU A 109 -11.96 -2.42 7.93
CA GLU A 109 -12.41 -2.95 9.22
C GLU A 109 -11.34 -3.87 9.83
N ARG A 110 -10.71 -4.74 9.03
CA ARG A 110 -9.62 -5.60 9.48
C ARG A 110 -8.39 -4.82 9.94
N ILE A 111 -7.97 -3.78 9.20
CA ILE A 111 -6.87 -2.90 9.60
C ILE A 111 -7.15 -2.28 10.97
N ARG A 112 -8.34 -1.71 11.17
CA ARG A 112 -8.74 -1.07 12.44
C ARG A 112 -8.84 -2.08 13.59
N GLU A 113 -9.39 -3.26 13.33
CA GLU A 113 -9.46 -4.35 14.31
C GLU A 113 -8.06 -4.77 14.76
N VAL A 114 -7.15 -5.00 13.82
CA VAL A 114 -5.77 -5.39 14.09
C VAL A 114 -5.05 -4.29 14.88
N ALA A 115 -5.14 -3.04 14.44
CA ALA A 115 -4.51 -1.90 15.10
C ALA A 115 -4.99 -1.70 16.55
N LYS A 116 -6.24 -2.09 16.85
CA LYS A 116 -6.81 -2.00 18.20
C LYS A 116 -6.43 -3.18 19.10
N ASN A 117 -6.47 -4.40 18.57
CA ASN A 117 -6.43 -5.61 19.38
C ASN A 117 -5.05 -6.29 19.41
N SER A 118 -4.26 -6.13 18.35
CA SER A 118 -2.95 -6.76 18.15
C SER A 118 -2.10 -5.90 17.19
N PRO A 119 -1.69 -4.68 17.62
CA PRO A 119 -1.03 -3.71 16.76
C PRO A 119 0.22 -4.24 16.06
N GLU A 120 0.94 -5.17 16.66
CA GLU A 120 2.12 -5.82 16.10
C GLU A 120 1.82 -6.55 14.77
N LEU A 121 0.60 -7.03 14.58
CA LEU A 121 0.18 -7.68 13.33
C LEU A 121 0.01 -6.68 12.17
N LEU A 122 -0.10 -5.37 12.49
CA LEU A 122 -0.14 -4.33 11.45
C LEU A 122 1.14 -4.30 10.62
N VAL A 123 2.26 -4.81 11.15
CA VAL A 123 3.54 -4.96 10.41
C VAL A 123 3.35 -5.77 9.13
N GLY A 124 2.53 -6.83 9.16
CA GLY A 124 2.24 -7.63 7.96
C GLY A 124 1.48 -6.84 6.88
N HIS A 125 0.49 -6.04 7.29
CA HIS A 125 -0.24 -5.16 6.37
C HIS A 125 0.66 -4.07 5.82
N HIS A 126 1.48 -3.43 6.68
CA HIS A 126 2.45 -2.41 6.31
C HIS A 126 3.45 -2.94 5.27
N TYR A 127 4.08 -4.08 5.54
CA TYR A 127 5.02 -4.71 4.62
C TYR A 127 4.36 -5.02 3.28
N THR A 128 3.22 -5.71 3.29
CA THR A 128 2.53 -6.16 2.08
C THR A 128 2.13 -4.99 1.18
N ARG A 129 1.61 -3.91 1.77
CA ARG A 129 1.17 -2.74 1.01
C ARG A 129 2.37 -1.89 0.56
N TYR A 130 3.09 -1.28 1.48
CA TYR A 130 4.09 -0.28 1.13
C TYR A 130 5.30 -0.84 0.38
N ILE A 131 5.85 -1.97 0.82
CA ILE A 131 7.00 -2.57 0.12
C ILE A 131 6.57 -3.22 -1.19
N GLY A 132 5.34 -3.73 -1.26
CA GLY A 132 4.74 -4.19 -2.50
C GLY A 132 4.61 -3.06 -3.53
N ASP A 133 4.04 -1.93 -3.12
CA ASP A 133 3.85 -0.77 -4.00
C ASP A 133 5.18 -0.14 -4.42
N LEU A 134 6.14 0.00 -3.49
CA LEU A 134 7.48 0.52 -3.80
C LEU A 134 8.24 -0.40 -4.77
N SER A 135 8.07 -1.73 -4.65
CA SER A 135 8.82 -2.69 -5.48
C SER A 135 8.15 -2.96 -6.83
N GLY A 136 6.82 -3.13 -6.87
CA GLY A 136 6.06 -3.46 -8.07
C GLY A 136 5.44 -2.25 -8.78
N GLY A 137 5.30 -1.13 -8.06
CA GLY A 137 4.54 0.03 -8.52
C GLY A 137 5.02 0.64 -9.82
N GLN A 138 6.34 0.67 -10.06
CA GLN A 138 6.89 1.24 -11.29
C GLN A 138 6.52 0.45 -12.55
N ILE A 139 6.34 -0.86 -12.42
CA ILE A 139 5.85 -1.71 -13.51
C ILE A 139 4.37 -1.40 -13.76
N LEU A 140 3.56 -1.38 -12.69
CA LEU A 140 2.13 -1.08 -12.77
C LEU A 140 1.88 0.34 -13.30
N LYS A 141 2.67 1.33 -12.88
CA LYS A 141 2.63 2.70 -13.39
C LYS A 141 2.79 2.74 -14.90
N ARG A 142 3.82 2.08 -15.44
CA ARG A 142 4.07 2.05 -16.89
C ARG A 142 2.94 1.41 -17.66
N ILE A 143 2.38 0.33 -17.13
CA ILE A 143 1.23 -0.36 -17.73
C ILE A 143 -0.01 0.55 -17.73
N ALA A 144 -0.34 1.15 -16.58
CA ALA A 144 -1.48 2.05 -16.44
C ALA A 144 -1.33 3.27 -17.35
N LYS A 145 -0.15 3.90 -17.38
CA LYS A 145 0.15 5.06 -18.24
C LYS A 145 -0.15 4.76 -19.70
N LYS A 146 0.33 3.62 -20.20
CA LYS A 146 0.11 3.19 -21.58
C LYS A 146 -1.36 2.85 -21.85
N ALA A 147 -1.97 2.05 -20.99
CA ALA A 147 -3.35 1.58 -21.19
C ALA A 147 -4.38 2.71 -21.10
N LEU A 148 -4.15 3.70 -20.25
CA LEU A 148 -5.01 4.87 -20.08
C LEU A 148 -4.63 6.05 -20.98
N ASN A 149 -3.59 5.89 -21.82
CA ASN A 149 -3.08 6.92 -22.76
C ASN A 149 -2.74 8.25 -22.06
N LEU A 150 -2.09 8.21 -20.89
CA LEU A 150 -1.71 9.37 -20.11
C LEU A 150 -0.38 9.95 -20.61
N GLN A 151 -0.33 11.28 -20.84
CA GLN A 151 0.85 11.95 -21.36
C GLN A 151 1.86 12.30 -20.24
N GLY A 152 1.37 12.64 -19.05
CA GLY A 152 2.17 12.98 -17.87
C GLY A 152 2.13 11.90 -16.79
N ASN A 153 2.34 12.32 -15.54
CA ASN A 153 2.21 11.48 -14.34
C ASN A 153 0.90 11.76 -13.58
N ASP A 154 0.12 12.73 -14.02
CA ASP A 154 -1.19 13.03 -13.43
C ASP A 154 -2.10 11.80 -13.51
N GLY A 155 -2.72 11.47 -12.40
CA GLY A 155 -3.52 10.25 -12.25
C GLY A 155 -2.70 8.99 -11.95
N LEU A 156 -1.37 9.12 -11.72
CA LEU A 156 -0.44 8.04 -11.38
C LEU A 156 0.45 8.41 -10.18
N ASN A 157 0.08 9.42 -9.41
CA ASN A 157 0.85 9.92 -8.26
C ASN A 157 0.98 8.85 -7.15
N PHE A 158 0.02 7.95 -7.06
CA PHE A 158 0.07 6.80 -6.15
C PHE A 158 1.39 6.03 -6.23
N TYR A 159 1.97 5.90 -7.43
CA TYR A 159 3.21 5.16 -7.66
C TYR A 159 4.48 6.00 -7.43
N GLU A 160 4.35 7.29 -7.12
CA GLU A 160 5.49 8.18 -6.91
C GLU A 160 5.89 8.22 -5.43
N PHE A 161 7.13 7.88 -5.16
CA PHE A 161 7.74 7.93 -3.83
C PHE A 161 8.82 9.02 -3.79
N GLU A 162 8.43 10.27 -3.99
CA GLU A 162 9.32 11.43 -4.15
C GLU A 162 10.30 11.62 -2.98
N LEU A 163 9.91 11.21 -1.78
CA LEU A 163 10.75 11.29 -0.58
C LEU A 163 11.75 10.13 -0.45
N ILE A 164 11.75 9.18 -1.39
CA ILE A 164 12.64 8.02 -1.40
C ILE A 164 13.55 8.13 -2.63
N ALA A 165 14.72 8.75 -2.44
CA ALA A 165 15.67 8.97 -3.53
C ALA A 165 16.36 7.67 -4.02
N ASP A 166 16.55 6.69 -3.13
CA ASP A 166 17.16 5.39 -3.41
C ASP A 166 16.30 4.28 -2.82
N GLU A 167 15.48 3.67 -3.70
CA GLU A 167 14.58 2.59 -3.30
C GLU A 167 15.31 1.36 -2.76
N LYS A 168 16.49 1.04 -3.32
CA LYS A 168 17.26 -0.13 -2.88
C LYS A 168 17.75 0.07 -1.46
N LYS A 169 18.38 1.20 -1.19
CA LYS A 169 18.87 1.57 0.13
C LYS A 169 17.74 1.64 1.14
N PHE A 170 16.62 2.26 0.77
CA PHE A 170 15.44 2.32 1.64
C PHE A 170 14.91 0.93 2.01
N LYS A 171 14.81 0.00 1.05
CA LYS A 171 14.36 -1.38 1.31
C LYS A 171 15.33 -2.15 2.20
N GLU A 172 16.63 -1.89 2.09
CA GLU A 172 17.64 -2.46 2.98
C GLU A 172 17.46 -1.93 4.41
N GLU A 173 17.32 -0.61 4.59
CA GLU A 173 17.06 0.02 5.89
C GLU A 173 15.74 -0.47 6.51
N TYR A 174 14.69 -0.55 5.72
CA TYR A 174 13.39 -1.09 6.14
C TYR A 174 13.51 -2.55 6.64
N SER A 175 14.22 -3.38 5.90
CA SER A 175 14.45 -4.78 6.28
C SER A 175 15.26 -4.91 7.58
N LEU A 176 16.27 -4.06 7.76
CA LEU A 176 17.03 -4.00 9.02
C LEU A 176 16.14 -3.58 10.19
N THR A 177 15.30 -2.57 9.99
CA THR A 177 14.34 -2.10 11.00
C THR A 177 13.37 -3.22 11.38
N LEU A 178 12.79 -3.95 10.41
CA LEU A 178 11.92 -5.10 10.69
C LEU A 178 12.59 -6.16 11.55
N ASN A 179 13.86 -6.46 11.26
CA ASN A 179 14.60 -7.49 11.99
C ASN A 179 14.97 -7.10 13.44
N GLN A 180 14.86 -5.81 13.77
CA GLN A 180 15.12 -5.27 15.09
C GLN A 180 13.85 -5.06 15.92
N LEU A 181 12.66 -5.29 15.34
CA LEU A 181 11.40 -5.11 16.05
C LEU A 181 11.29 -6.09 17.23
N PRO A 182 10.79 -5.63 18.40
CA PRO A 182 10.62 -6.46 19.59
C PRO A 182 9.38 -7.38 19.48
N ILE A 183 9.37 -8.21 18.41
CA ILE A 183 8.30 -9.18 18.17
C ILE A 183 8.82 -10.57 18.57
N ASN A 184 8.14 -11.20 19.52
CA ASN A 184 8.44 -12.57 19.89
C ASN A 184 7.95 -13.54 18.81
N GLN A 185 8.84 -14.42 18.38
CA GLN A 185 8.48 -15.58 17.56
C GLN A 185 7.71 -16.56 18.46
N LYS A 186 6.39 -16.55 18.39
CA LYS A 186 5.53 -17.62 18.90
C LYS A 186 4.81 -18.28 17.77
#